data_052dc565b8dabf10621f08897812e9fb
#
_entry.id   052dc565b8dabf10621f08897812e9fb
#
_cell.length_a   1.000
_cell.length_b   1.000
_cell.length_c   1.000
_cell.angle_alpha   90.00
_cell.angle_beta   90.00
_cell.angle_gamma   90.00
#
_symmetry.space_group_name_H-M   'P 1'
#
loop_
_entity.id
_entity.type
_entity.pdbx_description
1 polymer ?
#
loop_
_entity_poly.entity_id
_entity_poly.type
_entity_poly.pdbx_seq_one_letter_code
_entity_poly.pdbx_strand_id
1 'polypeptide(L)'
;MKHYTRVLARVDLDAVEYNIEMMKKNIQKDTQMMAVIKMDGYGHGAVQIAKLLEPKDYIWGYAVATLDEAILLKDACLKKPVLVLGCIFPDQWDTMIRNEVRMTVYSYEMAKEVSELAEAMGCKVYVHIKLDTGMARLGFQITEENAEEIAKISKLPNLVMEGMFTHFSKSDEADKTFTNEQLDKYLWMKEELKKRG
;
A
#
# COMPACT_ATOMS: atom_id res chain seq x y z
N MET A 1 22.05 25.99 -23.75
CA MET A 1 20.98 26.92 -23.31
C MET A 1 21.27 27.28 -21.86
N LYS A 2 21.32 28.54 -21.45
CA LYS A 2 21.46 28.90 -20.03
C LYS A 2 20.14 28.66 -19.33
N HIS A 3 20.12 27.80 -18.34
CA HIS A 3 18.95 27.60 -17.47
C HIS A 3 18.95 28.69 -16.40
N TYR A 4 17.93 29.53 -16.41
CA TYR A 4 17.72 30.52 -15.36
C TYR A 4 16.81 29.91 -14.29
N THR A 5 17.36 29.69 -13.09
CA THR A 5 16.58 29.18 -11.96
C THR A 5 15.91 30.34 -11.23
N ARG A 6 14.63 30.52 -11.42
CA ARG A 6 13.84 31.54 -10.72
C ARG A 6 13.38 31.07 -9.33
N VAL A 7 13.12 29.77 -9.20
CA VAL A 7 12.73 29.13 -7.95
C VAL A 7 13.45 27.80 -7.87
N LEU A 8 13.98 27.45 -6.71
CA LEU A 8 14.64 26.17 -6.44
C LEU A 8 14.06 25.56 -5.17
N ALA A 9 13.55 24.32 -5.28
CA ALA A 9 13.29 23.47 -4.13
C ALA A 9 14.50 22.54 -3.95
N ARG A 10 15.13 22.58 -2.77
CA ARG A 10 16.23 21.68 -2.41
C ARG A 10 15.71 20.63 -1.43
N VAL A 11 15.84 19.36 -1.79
CA VAL A 11 15.52 18.23 -0.92
C VAL A 11 16.84 17.67 -0.37
N ASP A 12 16.91 17.58 0.95
CA ASP A 12 18.05 16.99 1.68
C ASP A 12 17.76 15.50 1.91
N LEU A 13 18.41 14.64 1.14
CA LEU A 13 18.21 13.20 1.25
C LEU A 13 18.83 12.61 2.51
N ASP A 14 19.87 13.21 3.08
CA ASP A 14 20.46 12.76 4.35
C ASP A 14 19.48 13.01 5.50
N ALA A 15 18.74 14.12 5.47
CA ALA A 15 17.67 14.38 6.43
C ALA A 15 16.49 13.40 6.26
N VAL A 16 16.13 13.03 5.03
CA VAL A 16 15.12 11.99 4.77
C VAL A 16 15.58 10.65 5.33
N GLU A 17 16.81 10.25 5.08
CA GLU A 17 17.39 9.01 5.61
C GLU A 17 17.39 9.00 7.13
N TYR A 18 17.87 10.06 7.76
CA TYR A 18 17.88 10.20 9.21
C TYR A 18 16.45 10.04 9.81
N ASN A 19 15.46 10.69 9.22
CA ASN A 19 14.07 10.58 9.68
C ASN A 19 13.54 9.14 9.61
N ILE A 20 13.78 8.43 8.51
CA ILE A 20 13.37 7.04 8.34
C ILE A 20 14.07 6.13 9.37
N GLU A 21 15.36 6.33 9.62
CA GLU A 21 16.09 5.58 10.63
C GLU A 21 15.57 5.85 12.05
N MET A 22 15.21 7.09 12.36
CA MET A 22 14.59 7.42 13.64
C MET A 22 13.21 6.78 13.79
N MET A 23 12.41 6.73 12.72
CA MET A 23 11.14 6.00 12.74
C MET A 23 11.37 4.50 12.98
N LYS A 24 12.36 3.88 12.31
CA LYS A 24 12.69 2.46 12.51
C LYS A 24 13.10 2.16 13.96
N LYS A 25 13.82 3.05 14.63
CA LYS A 25 14.20 2.89 16.06
C LYS A 25 13.01 2.91 17.02
N ASN A 26 11.89 3.53 16.61
CA ASN A 26 10.69 3.68 17.43
C ASN A 26 9.62 2.58 17.20
N ILE A 27 9.88 1.59 16.35
CA ILE A 27 9.01 0.45 16.10
C ILE A 27 9.67 -0.85 16.54
N GLN A 28 8.89 -1.92 16.65
CA GLN A 28 9.42 -3.24 17.00
C GLN A 28 10.50 -3.68 16.01
N LYS A 29 11.51 -4.40 16.52
CA LYS A 29 12.71 -4.78 15.76
C LYS A 29 12.37 -5.48 14.43
N ASP A 30 11.43 -6.42 14.46
CA ASP A 30 11.07 -7.26 13.31
C ASP A 30 9.99 -6.62 12.41
N THR A 31 9.51 -5.42 12.77
CA THR A 31 8.56 -4.68 11.93
C THR A 31 9.27 -4.10 10.72
N GLN A 32 8.79 -4.44 9.54
CA GLN A 32 9.20 -3.79 8.30
C GLN A 32 8.35 -2.55 8.02
N MET A 33 8.91 -1.62 7.27
CA MET A 33 8.26 -0.38 6.88
C MET A 33 7.91 -0.39 5.40
N MET A 34 6.77 0.18 5.07
CA MET A 34 6.40 0.52 3.69
C MET A 34 6.47 2.05 3.54
N ALA A 35 7.32 2.53 2.65
CA ALA A 35 7.46 3.97 2.42
C ALA A 35 6.34 4.49 1.52
N VAL A 36 5.49 5.39 2.03
CA VAL A 36 4.44 6.05 1.25
C VAL A 36 5.05 7.26 0.53
N ILE A 37 5.23 7.13 -0.78
CA ILE A 37 5.91 8.12 -1.64
C ILE A 37 5.06 8.58 -2.82
N LYS A 38 3.74 8.55 -2.66
CA LYS A 38 2.79 9.09 -3.63
C LYS A 38 3.00 10.59 -3.88
N MET A 39 2.41 11.13 -4.95
CA MET A 39 2.52 12.55 -5.33
C MET A 39 3.98 13.00 -5.45
N ASP A 40 4.78 12.19 -6.14
CA ASP A 40 6.23 12.39 -6.29
C ASP A 40 6.96 12.56 -4.93
N GLY A 41 6.64 11.65 -3.97
CA GLY A 41 7.18 11.74 -2.61
C GLY A 41 6.72 13.01 -1.89
N TYR A 42 5.46 13.43 -2.10
CA TYR A 42 4.93 14.71 -1.63
C TYR A 42 5.76 15.91 -2.10
N GLY A 43 6.24 15.85 -3.35
CA GLY A 43 7.09 16.86 -3.97
C GLY A 43 8.58 16.76 -3.62
N HIS A 44 9.00 15.69 -2.96
CA HIS A 44 10.40 15.47 -2.58
C HIS A 44 11.17 14.56 -3.56
N GLY A 45 10.50 14.04 -4.61
CA GLY A 45 11.11 13.15 -5.59
C GLY A 45 10.98 11.66 -5.21
N ALA A 46 9.91 11.01 -5.66
CA ALA A 46 9.62 9.61 -5.30
C ALA A 46 10.74 8.65 -5.70
N VAL A 47 11.27 8.79 -6.92
CA VAL A 47 12.34 7.92 -7.42
C VAL A 47 13.63 8.07 -6.61
N GLN A 48 14.01 9.29 -6.25
CA GLN A 48 15.22 9.57 -5.46
C GLN A 48 15.09 8.99 -4.05
N ILE A 49 13.94 9.20 -3.41
CA ILE A 49 13.66 8.60 -2.09
C ILE A 49 13.66 7.07 -2.18
N ALA A 50 12.99 6.50 -3.18
CA ALA A 50 12.97 5.05 -3.35
C ALA A 50 14.37 4.47 -3.56
N LYS A 51 15.22 5.09 -4.40
CA LYS A 51 16.62 4.67 -4.58
C LYS A 51 17.45 4.74 -3.30
N LEU A 52 17.22 5.76 -2.46
CA LEU A 52 17.85 5.89 -1.15
C LEU A 52 17.45 4.74 -0.21
N LEU A 53 16.17 4.33 -0.29
CA LEU A 53 15.59 3.33 0.60
C LEU A 53 15.73 1.88 0.09
N GLU A 54 16.00 1.68 -1.21
CA GLU A 54 16.08 0.36 -1.85
C GLU A 54 17.08 -0.59 -1.16
N PRO A 55 18.29 -0.17 -0.71
CA PRO A 55 19.23 -1.07 -0.05
C PRO A 55 18.89 -1.39 1.41
N LYS A 56 17.88 -0.77 2.01
CA LYS A 56 17.56 -0.94 3.44
C LYS A 56 16.66 -2.16 3.65
N ASP A 57 17.13 -3.18 4.36
CA ASP A 57 16.42 -4.45 4.59
C ASP A 57 15.10 -4.29 5.35
N TYR A 58 15.00 -3.26 6.21
CA TYR A 58 13.79 -3.00 6.97
C TYR A 58 12.69 -2.26 6.17
N ILE A 59 12.97 -1.84 4.94
CA ILE A 59 11.97 -1.34 4.00
C ILE A 59 11.46 -2.51 3.17
N TRP A 60 10.20 -2.89 3.38
CA TRP A 60 9.54 -3.94 2.62
C TRP A 60 9.22 -3.51 1.19
N GLY A 61 8.76 -2.28 1.02
CA GLY A 61 8.33 -1.78 -0.29
C GLY A 61 7.86 -0.34 -0.25
N TYR A 62 7.23 0.06 -1.33
CA TYR A 62 6.72 1.42 -1.54
C TYR A 62 5.21 1.41 -1.70
N ALA A 63 4.55 2.51 -1.30
CA ALA A 63 3.15 2.72 -1.53
C ALA A 63 2.89 4.05 -2.25
N VAL A 64 2.06 3.99 -3.28
CA VAL A 64 1.71 5.11 -4.15
C VAL A 64 0.19 5.24 -4.30
N ALA A 65 -0.30 6.31 -4.93
CA ALA A 65 -1.73 6.55 -5.07
C ALA A 65 -2.32 5.96 -6.36
N THR A 66 -1.54 5.92 -7.44
CA THR A 66 -1.99 5.54 -8.79
C THR A 66 -1.08 4.51 -9.43
N LEU A 67 -1.58 3.86 -10.48
CA LEU A 67 -0.77 2.93 -11.26
C LEU A 67 0.38 3.65 -11.99
N ASP A 68 0.17 4.86 -12.50
CA ASP A 68 1.21 5.62 -13.19
C ASP A 68 2.41 5.91 -12.28
N GLU A 69 2.15 6.26 -11.01
CA GLU A 69 3.20 6.41 -10.01
C GLU A 69 3.96 5.09 -9.75
N ALA A 70 3.24 3.96 -9.74
CA ALA A 70 3.87 2.65 -9.58
C ALA A 70 4.75 2.29 -10.78
N ILE A 71 4.28 2.53 -12.00
CA ILE A 71 5.05 2.30 -13.23
C ILE A 71 6.32 3.14 -13.24
N LEU A 72 6.23 4.41 -12.86
CA LEU A 72 7.41 5.28 -12.75
C LEU A 72 8.50 4.69 -11.84
N LEU A 73 8.12 4.06 -10.72
CA LEU A 73 9.06 3.38 -9.83
C LEU A 73 9.64 2.11 -10.47
N LYS A 74 8.82 1.33 -11.18
CA LYS A 74 9.26 0.12 -11.92
C LYS A 74 10.24 0.48 -13.04
N ASP A 75 9.98 1.53 -13.80
CA ASP A 75 10.86 2.04 -14.86
C ASP A 75 12.21 2.52 -14.30
N ALA A 76 12.23 2.97 -13.05
CA ALA A 76 13.48 3.30 -12.34
C ALA A 76 14.26 2.06 -11.86
N CYS A 77 13.87 0.84 -12.27
CA CYS A 77 14.49 -0.44 -11.94
C CYS A 77 14.51 -0.77 -10.43
N LEU A 78 13.55 -0.28 -9.67
CA LEU A 78 13.36 -0.65 -8.27
C LEU A 78 12.75 -2.05 -8.17
N LYS A 79 13.27 -2.88 -7.28
CA LYS A 79 12.90 -4.29 -7.14
C LYS A 79 11.92 -4.57 -6.01
N LYS A 80 11.91 -3.69 -5.00
CA LYS A 80 10.99 -3.84 -3.87
C LYS A 80 9.53 -3.75 -4.34
N PRO A 81 8.59 -4.40 -3.63
CA PRO A 81 7.17 -4.33 -3.94
C PRO A 81 6.63 -2.90 -4.00
N VAL A 82 5.71 -2.65 -4.93
CA VAL A 82 4.99 -1.38 -5.01
C VAL A 82 3.49 -1.66 -4.87
N LEU A 83 2.85 -1.05 -3.88
CA LEU A 83 1.42 -1.12 -3.60
C LEU A 83 0.72 0.16 -4.04
N VAL A 84 -0.31 0.04 -4.85
CA VAL A 84 -1.22 1.16 -5.13
C VAL A 84 -2.29 1.20 -4.04
N LEU A 85 -2.31 2.28 -3.25
CA LEU A 85 -3.23 2.47 -2.12
C LEU A 85 -4.66 2.88 -2.55
N GLY A 86 -4.79 3.42 -3.76
CA GLY A 86 -6.04 3.87 -4.35
C GLY A 86 -6.72 2.81 -5.22
N CYS A 87 -7.72 3.27 -5.97
CA CYS A 87 -8.37 2.45 -6.98
C CYS A 87 -7.49 2.33 -8.22
N ILE A 88 -7.37 1.11 -8.75
CA ILE A 88 -6.88 0.85 -10.12
C ILE A 88 -8.11 0.47 -10.94
N PHE A 89 -8.37 1.20 -12.03
CA PHE A 89 -9.54 0.98 -12.86
C PHE A 89 -9.39 -0.29 -13.72
N PRO A 90 -10.50 -0.93 -14.14
CA PRO A 90 -10.45 -2.19 -14.88
C PRO A 90 -9.63 -2.15 -16.16
N ASP A 91 -9.63 -1.04 -16.88
CA ASP A 91 -8.84 -0.82 -18.10
C ASP A 91 -7.31 -0.76 -17.85
N GLN A 92 -6.89 -0.63 -16.58
CA GLN A 92 -5.50 -0.58 -16.16
C GLN A 92 -4.99 -1.93 -15.58
N TRP A 93 -5.87 -2.89 -15.33
CA TRP A 93 -5.50 -4.14 -14.63
C TRP A 93 -4.49 -4.99 -15.40
N ASP A 94 -4.60 -5.08 -16.73
CA ASP A 94 -3.59 -5.79 -17.56
C ASP A 94 -2.20 -5.19 -17.36
N THR A 95 -2.08 -3.87 -17.40
CA THR A 95 -0.81 -3.16 -17.16
C THR A 95 -0.31 -3.37 -15.72
N MET A 96 -1.19 -3.30 -14.74
CA MET A 96 -0.87 -3.55 -13.33
C MET A 96 -0.29 -4.95 -13.13
N ILE A 97 -0.94 -5.97 -13.70
CA ILE A 97 -0.53 -7.38 -13.61
C ILE A 97 0.84 -7.60 -14.26
N ARG A 98 1.04 -7.11 -15.49
CA ARG A 98 2.32 -7.26 -16.23
C ARG A 98 3.50 -6.63 -15.51
N ASN A 99 3.26 -5.59 -14.72
CA ASN A 99 4.29 -4.90 -13.96
C ASN A 99 4.42 -5.39 -12.51
N GLU A 100 3.70 -6.45 -12.14
CA GLU A 100 3.73 -7.02 -10.78
C GLU A 100 3.48 -5.97 -9.70
N VAL A 101 2.56 -5.04 -9.95
CA VAL A 101 2.14 -4.03 -8.99
C VAL A 101 1.11 -4.62 -8.04
N ARG A 102 1.28 -4.40 -6.73
CA ARG A 102 0.33 -4.84 -5.70
C ARG A 102 -0.92 -3.98 -5.75
N MET A 103 -2.07 -4.64 -5.69
CA MET A 103 -3.37 -4.01 -5.78
C MET A 103 -4.06 -3.93 -4.42
N THR A 104 -4.70 -2.81 -4.16
CA THR A 104 -5.64 -2.67 -3.05
C THR A 104 -7.02 -3.20 -3.44
N VAL A 105 -7.54 -4.15 -2.68
CA VAL A 105 -8.87 -4.76 -2.88
C VAL A 105 -9.81 -4.33 -1.75
N TYR A 106 -11.02 -3.95 -2.12
CA TYR A 106 -12.06 -3.43 -1.21
C TYR A 106 -13.49 -3.86 -1.58
N SER A 107 -13.65 -4.82 -2.52
CA SER A 107 -14.89 -5.55 -2.78
C SER A 107 -14.61 -6.95 -3.31
N TYR A 108 -15.54 -7.87 -3.11
CA TYR A 108 -15.44 -9.23 -3.62
C TYR A 108 -15.53 -9.28 -5.15
N GLU A 109 -16.41 -8.48 -5.74
CA GLU A 109 -16.61 -8.41 -7.19
C GLU A 109 -15.32 -8.01 -7.89
N MET A 110 -14.66 -6.96 -7.42
CA MET A 110 -13.36 -6.52 -7.93
C MET A 110 -12.30 -7.64 -7.81
N ALA A 111 -12.23 -8.31 -6.67
CA ALA A 111 -11.29 -9.42 -6.47
C ALA A 111 -11.54 -10.57 -7.44
N LYS A 112 -12.82 -10.91 -7.66
CA LYS A 112 -13.24 -11.95 -8.59
C LYS A 112 -12.85 -11.63 -10.03
N GLU A 113 -13.15 -10.44 -10.52
CA GLU A 113 -12.80 -10.01 -11.87
C GLU A 113 -11.27 -10.00 -12.10
N VAL A 114 -10.51 -9.53 -11.11
CA VAL A 114 -9.03 -9.55 -11.18
C VAL A 114 -8.51 -11.00 -11.15
N SER A 115 -9.13 -11.90 -10.39
CA SER A 115 -8.79 -13.32 -10.36
C SER A 115 -9.01 -13.98 -11.73
N GLU A 116 -10.15 -13.72 -12.38
CA GLU A 116 -10.49 -14.22 -13.72
C GLU A 116 -9.50 -13.71 -14.77
N LEU A 117 -9.12 -12.43 -14.71
CA LEU A 117 -8.11 -11.86 -15.58
C LEU A 117 -6.73 -12.48 -15.34
N ALA A 118 -6.32 -12.66 -14.10
CA ALA A 118 -5.05 -13.29 -13.74
C ALA A 118 -4.98 -14.74 -14.23
N GLU A 119 -6.10 -15.48 -14.18
CA GLU A 119 -6.22 -16.82 -14.75
C GLU A 119 -6.04 -16.81 -16.26
N ALA A 120 -6.71 -15.90 -16.97
CA ALA A 120 -6.60 -15.75 -18.41
C ALA A 120 -5.16 -15.37 -18.84
N MET A 121 -4.44 -14.63 -18.01
CA MET A 121 -3.04 -14.24 -18.24
C MET A 121 -2.03 -15.30 -17.77
N GLY A 122 -2.46 -16.35 -17.08
CA GLY A 122 -1.60 -17.41 -16.55
C GLY A 122 -0.62 -16.95 -15.48
N CYS A 123 -0.99 -15.98 -14.66
CA CYS A 123 -0.11 -15.37 -13.64
C CYS A 123 -0.81 -15.23 -12.28
N LYS A 124 -0.05 -14.79 -11.27
CA LYS A 124 -0.57 -14.49 -9.93
C LYS A 124 -0.60 -12.97 -9.72
N VAL A 125 -1.62 -12.52 -9.01
CA VAL A 125 -1.75 -11.13 -8.58
C VAL A 125 -1.68 -11.06 -7.06
N TYR A 126 -0.80 -10.20 -6.55
CA TYR A 126 -0.65 -9.93 -5.12
C TYR A 126 -1.58 -8.79 -4.72
N VAL A 127 -2.42 -9.05 -3.73
CA VAL A 127 -3.44 -8.10 -3.29
C VAL A 127 -3.33 -7.80 -1.79
N HIS A 128 -3.64 -6.56 -1.43
CA HIS A 128 -3.80 -6.14 -0.05
C HIS A 128 -5.25 -5.74 0.21
N ILE A 129 -5.86 -6.34 1.23
CA ILE A 129 -7.22 -6.01 1.64
C ILE A 129 -7.23 -4.66 2.35
N LYS A 130 -8.06 -3.75 1.88
CA LYS A 130 -8.28 -2.46 2.53
C LYS A 130 -9.47 -2.53 3.48
N LEU A 131 -9.23 -2.18 4.73
CA LEU A 131 -10.27 -2.04 5.76
C LEU A 131 -10.59 -0.57 6.00
N ASP A 132 -11.85 -0.26 6.15
CA ASP A 132 -12.32 1.03 6.65
C ASP A 132 -12.70 0.90 8.12
N THR A 133 -11.79 1.29 8.99
CA THR A 133 -11.98 1.26 10.45
C THR A 133 -12.55 2.57 10.99
N GLY A 134 -12.83 3.57 10.11
CA GLY A 134 -13.40 4.85 10.51
C GLY A 134 -12.89 6.07 9.73
N MET A 135 -12.08 5.87 8.67
CA MET A 135 -11.68 6.95 7.77
C MET A 135 -12.83 7.36 6.82
N ALA A 136 -13.81 6.45 6.60
CA ALA A 136 -14.99 6.64 5.77
C ALA A 136 -14.67 7.05 4.31
N ARG A 137 -13.66 6.41 3.72
CA ARG A 137 -13.23 6.72 2.36
C ARG A 137 -13.22 5.51 1.43
N LEU A 138 -12.55 4.45 1.80
CA LEU A 138 -12.35 3.24 0.99
C LEU A 138 -12.07 2.05 1.90
N GLY A 139 -12.63 0.89 1.59
CA GLY A 139 -12.35 -0.36 2.31
C GLY A 139 -13.60 -1.09 2.78
N PHE A 140 -13.41 -2.36 3.13
CA PHE A 140 -14.42 -3.17 3.79
C PHE A 140 -14.77 -2.59 5.16
N GLN A 141 -16.05 -2.46 5.45
CA GLN A 141 -16.54 -2.12 6.78
C GLN A 141 -16.28 -3.29 7.75
N ILE A 142 -16.18 -3.00 9.04
CA ILE A 142 -15.83 -3.98 10.05
C ILE A 142 -17.10 -4.69 10.53
N THR A 143 -17.54 -5.70 9.77
CA THR A 143 -18.73 -6.53 10.01
C THR A 143 -18.43 -8.01 9.78
N GLU A 144 -19.26 -8.89 10.34
CA GLU A 144 -19.18 -10.34 10.11
C GLU A 144 -19.35 -10.70 8.63
N GLU A 145 -20.29 -10.04 7.93
CA GLU A 145 -20.53 -10.29 6.51
C GLU A 145 -19.27 -9.99 5.69
N ASN A 146 -18.62 -8.85 5.97
CA ASN A 146 -17.39 -8.49 5.26
C ASN A 146 -16.22 -9.40 5.63
N ALA A 147 -16.17 -9.93 6.86
CA ALA A 147 -15.18 -10.94 7.21
C ALA A 147 -15.37 -12.23 6.40
N GLU A 148 -16.64 -12.65 6.16
CA GLU A 148 -16.96 -13.79 5.29
C GLU A 148 -16.59 -13.50 3.83
N GLU A 149 -16.86 -12.30 3.34
CA GLU A 149 -16.47 -11.89 1.98
C GLU A 149 -14.96 -11.92 1.77
N ILE A 150 -14.20 -11.34 2.69
CA ILE A 150 -12.73 -11.37 2.64
C ILE A 150 -12.22 -12.82 2.69
N ALA A 151 -12.81 -13.69 3.51
CA ALA A 151 -12.45 -15.09 3.55
C ALA A 151 -12.77 -15.84 2.23
N LYS A 152 -13.77 -15.41 1.45
CA LYS A 152 -14.01 -15.92 0.09
C LYS A 152 -12.94 -15.43 -0.88
N ILE A 153 -12.48 -14.18 -0.75
CA ILE A 153 -11.40 -13.64 -1.58
C ILE A 153 -10.12 -14.46 -1.43
N SER A 154 -9.77 -14.91 -0.23
CA SER A 154 -8.58 -15.73 0.00
C SER A 154 -8.58 -17.06 -0.75
N LYS A 155 -9.75 -17.52 -1.21
CA LYS A 155 -9.95 -18.78 -1.96
C LYS A 155 -10.01 -18.59 -3.47
N LEU A 156 -10.00 -17.37 -3.95
CA LEU A 156 -10.02 -17.09 -5.39
C LEU A 156 -8.70 -17.55 -6.03
N PRO A 157 -8.75 -18.24 -7.19
CA PRO A 157 -7.55 -18.69 -7.87
C PRO A 157 -6.71 -17.51 -8.33
N ASN A 158 -5.40 -17.73 -8.42
CA ASN A 158 -4.44 -16.75 -8.93
C ASN A 158 -4.34 -15.43 -8.14
N LEU A 159 -5.09 -15.25 -7.04
CA LEU A 159 -4.86 -14.17 -6.08
C LEU A 159 -4.00 -14.65 -4.92
N VAL A 160 -3.05 -13.81 -4.53
CA VAL A 160 -2.26 -13.99 -3.32
C VAL A 160 -2.60 -12.84 -2.38
N MET A 161 -3.37 -13.13 -1.34
CA MET A 161 -3.67 -12.15 -0.29
C MET A 161 -2.43 -11.95 0.58
N GLU A 162 -1.58 -10.99 0.20
CA GLU A 162 -0.27 -10.73 0.79
C GLU A 162 -0.38 -9.93 2.10
N GLY A 163 -1.43 -9.13 2.25
CA GLY A 163 -1.60 -8.29 3.42
C GLY A 163 -2.98 -7.67 3.58
N MET A 164 -3.12 -6.96 4.68
CA MET A 164 -4.31 -6.20 5.04
C MET A 164 -3.90 -4.90 5.71
N PHE A 165 -4.57 -3.80 5.41
CA PHE A 165 -4.23 -2.51 6.00
C PHE A 165 -5.43 -1.60 6.21
N THR A 166 -5.27 -0.64 7.10
CA THR A 166 -6.20 0.47 7.31
C THR A 166 -5.47 1.81 7.29
N HIS A 167 -6.21 2.91 7.38
CA HIS A 167 -5.68 4.25 7.50
C HIS A 167 -6.23 4.92 8.75
N PHE A 168 -5.35 5.28 9.67
CA PHE A 168 -5.72 6.07 10.84
C PHE A 168 -6.01 7.51 10.43
N SER A 169 -7.15 8.07 10.87
CA SER A 169 -7.56 9.42 10.49
C SER A 169 -6.99 10.51 11.39
N LYS A 170 -6.60 10.16 12.64
CA LYS A 170 -6.22 11.08 13.69
C LYS A 170 -5.00 10.61 14.50
N SER A 171 -4.11 9.82 13.88
CA SER A 171 -2.96 9.25 14.61
C SER A 171 -1.92 10.27 15.06
N ASP A 172 -1.94 11.48 14.55
CA ASP A 172 -1.08 12.62 14.90
C ASP A 172 -1.64 13.49 16.03
N GLU A 173 -2.95 13.36 16.36
CA GLU A 173 -3.55 14.08 17.48
C GLU A 173 -3.07 13.56 18.85
N ALA A 174 -3.08 14.42 19.88
CA ALA A 174 -2.72 14.02 21.24
C ALA A 174 -3.74 13.04 21.86
N ASP A 175 -5.02 13.25 21.61
CA ASP A 175 -6.10 12.32 21.98
C ASP A 175 -6.09 11.11 21.07
N LYS A 176 -5.77 9.94 21.65
CA LYS A 176 -5.70 8.65 20.94
C LYS A 176 -6.99 7.84 20.98
N THR A 177 -8.06 8.34 21.55
CA THR A 177 -9.33 7.60 21.72
C THR A 177 -9.80 7.02 20.40
N PHE A 178 -9.98 7.86 19.39
CA PHE A 178 -10.44 7.39 18.07
C PHE A 178 -9.42 6.50 17.35
N THR A 179 -8.12 6.78 17.51
CA THR A 179 -7.05 5.94 16.94
C THR A 179 -7.09 4.52 17.54
N ASN A 180 -7.32 4.42 18.87
CA ASN A 180 -7.46 3.12 19.53
C ASN A 180 -8.72 2.38 19.09
N GLU A 181 -9.86 3.07 18.94
CA GLU A 181 -11.08 2.46 18.37
C GLU A 181 -10.84 1.91 16.96
N GLN A 182 -10.11 2.63 16.11
CA GLN A 182 -9.74 2.14 14.77
C GLN A 182 -8.82 0.90 14.86
N LEU A 183 -7.88 0.89 15.81
CA LEU A 183 -6.99 -0.25 16.04
C LEU A 183 -7.78 -1.47 16.53
N ASP A 184 -8.70 -1.31 17.48
CA ASP A 184 -9.53 -2.39 18.00
C ASP A 184 -10.39 -3.04 16.89
N LYS A 185 -10.98 -2.22 16.02
CA LYS A 185 -11.70 -2.68 14.83
C LYS A 185 -10.81 -3.47 13.88
N TYR A 186 -9.59 -2.99 13.63
CA TYR A 186 -8.62 -3.70 12.79
C TYR A 186 -8.23 -5.06 13.40
N LEU A 187 -7.95 -5.10 14.71
CA LEU A 187 -7.59 -6.31 15.43
C LEU A 187 -8.74 -7.30 15.47
N TRP A 188 -9.96 -6.83 15.66
CA TRP A 188 -11.16 -7.68 15.59
C TRP A 188 -11.26 -8.37 14.21
N MET A 189 -11.18 -7.61 13.12
CA MET A 189 -11.21 -8.19 11.77
C MET A 189 -10.08 -9.20 11.56
N LYS A 190 -8.88 -8.91 12.02
CA LYS A 190 -7.74 -9.83 11.95
C LYS A 190 -8.02 -11.16 12.63
N GLU A 191 -8.60 -11.14 13.83
CA GLU A 191 -8.94 -12.37 14.55
C GLU A 191 -10.11 -13.12 13.89
N GLU A 192 -11.10 -12.42 13.35
CA GLU A 192 -12.20 -13.05 12.60
C GLU A 192 -11.70 -13.76 11.33
N LEU A 193 -10.77 -13.14 10.60
CA LEU A 193 -10.18 -13.78 9.41
C LEU A 193 -9.34 -15.00 9.77
N LYS A 194 -8.59 -14.97 10.86
CA LYS A 194 -7.84 -16.15 11.34
C LYS A 194 -8.75 -17.35 11.68
N LYS A 195 -9.94 -17.10 12.20
CA LYS A 195 -10.92 -18.17 12.50
C LYS A 195 -11.47 -18.83 11.23
N ARG A 196 -11.45 -18.09 10.11
CA ARG A 196 -12.01 -18.54 8.82
C ARG A 196 -10.96 -19.19 7.88
N GLY A 197 -9.67 -19.18 8.24
CA GLY A 197 -8.55 -19.79 7.51
C GLY A 197 -7.74 -18.76 6.76
#